data_06a4a1f77db8f193b9e4a284d1501c2d
#
_entry.id   06a4a1f77db8f193b9e4a284d1501c2d
#
_cell.length_a   1.000
_cell.length_b   1.000
_cell.length_c   1.000
_cell.angle_alpha   90.00
_cell.angle_beta   90.00
_cell.angle_gamma   90.00
#
_symmetry.space_group_name_H-M   'P 1'
#
loop_
_entity.id
_entity.type
_entity.pdbx_description
1 polymer ?
#
loop_
_entity_poly.entity_id
_entity_poly.type
_entity_poly.pdbx_seq_one_letter_code
_entity_poly.pdbx_strand_id
1 'polypeptide(L)'
;MVNPRFSVNVDRVRAVSRALAGIGWDGFVRLDMLEPEFNVLSEVYHRVGDVRVLLVLGLSAAIVDYQLAGDAFRFWNTLQKVLAKRGFKLSSIGDIRAVMGEFLNYPVNARFNSTKRGRVAKFFNSGFADFLWDRAYKYYSDRPTEIWYGLAKTLGNRPDQKTIVFAMKVLDLISLLVNGSYANFPRDVPIPLDVHVARMALYSGIVKGDGSEISERVIQRNKEIFLRAWGDVAERVSEMLGRRISPLRIDSLVWQLSKEAQKASYRRNHAIRYIIRYLVDVANIDGNVAKNVAQELTYKMPY
;
A
#
# COMPACT_ATOMS: atom_id res chain seq x y z
N MET A 1 -19.27 -21.02 23.37
CA MET A 1 -19.18 -20.37 22.05
C MET A 1 -18.74 -18.94 22.28
N VAL A 2 -17.50 -18.59 21.93
CA VAL A 2 -17.01 -17.21 22.02
C VAL A 2 -17.74 -16.43 20.92
N ASN A 3 -18.59 -15.49 21.33
CA ASN A 3 -19.23 -14.57 20.37
C ASN A 3 -18.12 -13.85 19.62
N PRO A 4 -17.99 -13.98 18.29
CA PRO A 4 -16.86 -13.38 17.60
C PRO A 4 -16.98 -11.85 17.75
N ARG A 5 -16.00 -11.25 18.43
CA ARG A 5 -15.93 -9.80 18.70
C ARG A 5 -15.97 -9.00 17.39
N PHE A 6 -15.58 -9.62 16.26
CA PHE A 6 -15.58 -9.02 14.92
C PHE A 6 -16.26 -9.94 13.90
N SER A 7 -16.94 -9.37 12.92
CA SER A 7 -17.52 -10.09 11.78
C SER A 7 -17.65 -9.19 10.55
N VAL A 8 -17.66 -9.77 9.36
CA VAL A 8 -17.90 -9.03 8.12
C VAL A 8 -19.38 -8.61 8.04
N ASN A 9 -19.63 -7.37 7.64
CA ASN A 9 -20.96 -6.83 7.40
C ASN A 9 -21.22 -6.73 5.91
N VAL A 10 -21.92 -7.71 5.35
CA VAL A 10 -22.15 -7.83 3.90
C VAL A 10 -22.90 -6.62 3.32
N ASP A 11 -23.85 -6.04 4.06
CA ASP A 11 -24.61 -4.88 3.57
C ASP A 11 -23.74 -3.63 3.50
N ARG A 12 -22.85 -3.45 4.48
CA ARG A 12 -21.87 -2.36 4.46
C ARG A 12 -20.80 -2.58 3.37
N VAL A 13 -20.35 -3.82 3.17
CA VAL A 13 -19.47 -4.16 2.05
C VAL A 13 -20.13 -3.74 0.72
N ARG A 14 -21.40 -4.05 0.50
CA ARG A 14 -22.13 -3.63 -0.71
C ARG A 14 -22.22 -2.11 -0.86
N ALA A 15 -22.52 -1.37 0.23
CA ALA A 15 -22.65 0.07 0.20
C ALA A 15 -21.29 0.74 -0.10
N VAL A 16 -20.25 0.34 0.60
CA VAL A 16 -18.88 0.86 0.38
C VAL A 16 -18.40 0.52 -1.03
N SER A 17 -18.61 -0.71 -1.51
CA SER A 17 -18.20 -1.10 -2.87
C SER A 17 -18.86 -0.24 -3.95
N ARG A 18 -20.17 0.07 -3.81
CA ARG A 18 -20.87 0.97 -4.74
C ARG A 18 -20.29 2.37 -4.75
N ALA A 19 -19.99 2.91 -3.57
CA ALA A 19 -19.36 4.23 -3.47
C ALA A 19 -17.98 4.25 -4.13
N LEU A 20 -17.14 3.25 -3.84
CA LEU A 20 -15.80 3.14 -4.42
C LEU A 20 -15.82 2.89 -5.94
N ALA A 21 -16.77 2.08 -6.43
CA ALA A 21 -16.93 1.88 -7.88
C ALA A 21 -17.24 3.19 -8.62
N GLY A 22 -17.93 4.14 -7.98
CA GLY A 22 -18.17 5.47 -8.53
C GLY A 22 -16.91 6.27 -8.85
N ILE A 23 -15.79 5.97 -8.22
CA ILE A 23 -14.48 6.60 -8.50
C ILE A 23 -14.01 6.28 -9.93
N GLY A 24 -14.40 5.12 -10.45
CA GLY A 24 -13.99 4.65 -11.75
C GLY A 24 -12.52 4.21 -11.82
N TRP A 25 -12.18 3.50 -12.88
CA TRP A 25 -10.81 3.01 -13.09
C TRP A 25 -9.76 4.13 -13.07
N ASP A 26 -10.01 5.20 -13.81
CA ASP A 26 -9.05 6.30 -13.92
C ASP A 26 -8.85 7.04 -12.60
N GLY A 27 -9.88 7.06 -11.76
CA GLY A 27 -9.77 7.60 -10.41
C GLY A 27 -8.88 6.76 -9.50
N PHE A 28 -8.97 5.42 -9.58
CA PHE A 28 -8.03 4.54 -8.87
C PHE A 28 -6.60 4.75 -9.35
N VAL A 29 -6.38 4.84 -10.68
CA VAL A 29 -5.04 5.13 -11.24
C VAL A 29 -4.51 6.46 -10.72
N ARG A 30 -5.32 7.52 -10.71
CA ARG A 30 -4.89 8.82 -10.17
C ARG A 30 -4.50 8.74 -8.69
N LEU A 31 -5.26 8.01 -7.88
CA LEU A 31 -4.93 7.82 -6.46
C LEU A 31 -3.62 7.05 -6.28
N ASP A 32 -3.37 6.02 -7.10
CA ASP A 32 -2.10 5.30 -7.09
C ASP A 32 -0.92 6.19 -7.48
N MET A 33 -1.09 7.08 -8.44
CA MET A 33 -0.06 8.04 -8.85
C MET A 33 0.23 9.12 -7.80
N LEU A 34 -0.64 9.31 -6.81
CA LEU A 34 -0.43 10.22 -5.68
C LEU A 34 0.35 9.58 -4.52
N GLU A 35 0.59 8.27 -4.56
CA GLU A 35 1.38 7.58 -3.53
C GLU A 35 2.83 8.07 -3.51
N PRO A 36 3.43 8.28 -2.31
CA PRO A 36 4.80 8.79 -2.21
C PRO A 36 5.82 7.86 -2.85
N GLU A 37 5.62 6.55 -2.78
CA GLU A 37 6.46 5.55 -3.46
C GLU A 37 6.39 5.67 -4.98
N PHE A 38 5.21 5.92 -5.56
CA PHE A 38 5.04 6.10 -6.99
C PHE A 38 5.84 7.31 -7.49
N ASN A 39 5.73 8.44 -6.78
CA ASN A 39 6.43 9.67 -7.16
C ASN A 39 7.96 9.51 -7.19
N VAL A 40 8.52 8.86 -6.16
CA VAL A 40 9.97 8.63 -6.08
C VAL A 40 10.43 7.63 -7.16
N LEU A 41 9.69 6.53 -7.36
CA LEU A 41 10.03 5.55 -8.38
C LEU A 41 9.87 6.12 -9.80
N SER A 42 8.89 6.99 -10.03
CA SER A 42 8.70 7.70 -11.30
C SER A 42 9.91 8.59 -11.61
N GLU A 43 10.44 9.35 -10.64
CA GLU A 43 11.66 10.14 -10.84
C GLU A 43 12.86 9.24 -11.14
N VAL A 44 13.03 8.14 -10.41
CA VAL A 44 14.10 7.17 -10.67
C VAL A 44 13.99 6.62 -12.09
N TYR A 45 12.78 6.22 -12.51
CA TYR A 45 12.57 5.68 -13.86
C TYR A 45 12.87 6.71 -14.94
N HIS A 46 12.42 7.94 -14.77
CA HIS A 46 12.69 9.03 -15.72
C HIS A 46 14.20 9.30 -15.88
N ARG A 47 14.99 9.17 -14.82
CA ARG A 47 16.43 9.44 -14.84
C ARG A 47 17.29 8.25 -15.27
N VAL A 48 16.88 7.03 -14.93
CA VAL A 48 17.70 5.82 -15.11
C VAL A 48 17.19 4.95 -16.28
N GLY A 49 15.86 4.89 -16.49
CA GLY A 49 15.24 4.15 -17.58
C GLY A 49 15.33 2.61 -17.47
N ASP A 50 15.70 2.09 -16.30
CA ASP A 50 15.92 0.66 -16.10
C ASP A 50 14.96 0.06 -15.07
N VAL A 51 14.07 -0.81 -15.52
CA VAL A 51 13.09 -1.50 -14.65
C VAL A 51 13.77 -2.39 -13.60
N ARG A 52 14.97 -2.92 -13.86
CA ARG A 52 15.73 -3.74 -12.89
C ARG A 52 16.06 -2.91 -11.64
N VAL A 53 16.46 -1.66 -11.86
CA VAL A 53 16.72 -0.70 -10.79
C VAL A 53 15.46 -0.46 -9.97
N LEU A 54 14.31 -0.22 -10.61
CA LEU A 54 13.04 -0.01 -9.93
C LEU A 54 12.65 -1.21 -9.06
N LEU A 55 12.77 -2.43 -9.59
CA LEU A 55 12.42 -3.64 -8.86
C LEU A 55 13.30 -3.83 -7.62
N VAL A 56 14.61 -3.73 -7.77
CA VAL A 56 15.54 -3.93 -6.65
C VAL A 56 15.42 -2.81 -5.63
N LEU A 57 15.39 -1.54 -6.06
CA LEU A 57 15.28 -0.39 -5.18
C LEU A 57 13.91 -0.35 -4.49
N GLY A 58 12.83 -0.41 -5.27
CA GLY A 58 11.46 -0.33 -4.76
C GLY A 58 11.14 -1.42 -3.75
N LEU A 59 11.46 -2.68 -4.06
CA LEU A 59 11.19 -3.78 -3.14
C LEU A 59 12.08 -3.72 -1.90
N SER A 60 13.39 -3.37 -2.04
CA SER A 60 14.28 -3.21 -0.87
C SER A 60 13.89 -2.05 0.04
N ALA A 61 13.30 -0.98 -0.49
CA ALA A 61 12.72 0.11 0.30
C ALA A 61 11.41 -0.32 0.98
N ALA A 62 10.51 -0.95 0.23
CA ALA A 62 9.19 -1.37 0.73
C ALA A 62 9.28 -2.31 1.93
N ILE A 63 10.23 -3.25 1.95
CA ILE A 63 10.38 -4.20 3.07
C ILE A 63 10.82 -3.54 4.38
N VAL A 64 11.25 -2.29 4.38
CA VAL A 64 11.65 -1.51 5.56
C VAL A 64 10.74 -0.30 5.83
N ASP A 65 9.69 -0.12 5.04
CA ASP A 65 8.65 0.89 5.26
C ASP A 65 7.67 0.44 6.35
N TYR A 66 8.13 0.45 7.58
CA TYR A 66 7.34 0.17 8.77
C TYR A 66 7.95 0.81 10.01
N GLN A 67 7.10 1.08 11.02
CA GLN A 67 7.53 1.67 12.29
C GLN A 67 8.47 2.87 12.07
N LEU A 68 8.01 3.83 11.28
CA LEU A 68 8.78 5.00 10.90
C LEU A 68 8.88 6.01 12.05
N ALA A 69 9.99 6.75 12.14
CA ALA A 69 10.07 7.97 12.92
C ALA A 69 9.59 9.15 12.06
N GLY A 70 8.30 9.18 11.80
CA GLY A 70 7.61 10.06 10.86
C GLY A 70 6.53 9.27 10.11
N ASP A 71 6.28 9.64 8.88
CA ASP A 71 5.31 8.98 8.00
C ASP A 71 5.95 8.50 6.67
N ALA A 72 5.14 7.84 5.81
CA ALA A 72 5.60 7.33 4.54
C ALA A 72 6.08 8.43 3.59
N PHE A 73 5.44 9.62 3.59
CA PHE A 73 5.91 10.75 2.77
C PHE A 73 7.35 11.15 3.15
N ARG A 74 7.62 11.29 4.45
CA ARG A 74 8.97 11.58 4.93
C ARG A 74 9.96 10.47 4.59
N PHE A 75 9.54 9.21 4.67
CA PHE A 75 10.37 8.06 4.34
C PHE A 75 10.80 8.10 2.86
N TRP A 76 9.85 8.14 1.94
CA TRP A 76 10.13 8.13 0.51
C TRP A 76 10.85 9.40 0.05
N ASN A 77 10.47 10.58 0.55
CA ASN A 77 11.21 11.83 0.29
C ASN A 77 12.65 11.80 0.81
N THR A 78 12.91 11.09 1.93
CA THR A 78 14.29 10.91 2.40
C THR A 78 15.09 10.01 1.47
N LEU A 79 14.49 8.93 0.97
CA LEU A 79 15.12 8.08 -0.05
C LEU A 79 15.45 8.89 -1.31
N GLN A 80 14.52 9.71 -1.80
CA GLN A 80 14.70 10.60 -2.94
C GLN A 80 15.90 11.55 -2.74
N LYS A 81 16.03 12.15 -1.55
CA LYS A 81 17.18 13.01 -1.22
C LYS A 81 18.52 12.26 -1.27
N VAL A 82 18.57 11.02 -0.79
CA VAL A 82 19.76 10.16 -0.88
C VAL A 82 20.12 9.88 -2.33
N LEU A 83 19.13 9.56 -3.15
CA LEU A 83 19.29 9.31 -4.58
C LEU A 83 19.78 10.56 -5.32
N ALA A 84 19.19 11.72 -5.04
CA ALA A 84 19.58 12.99 -5.63
C ALA A 84 21.04 13.38 -5.27
N LYS A 85 21.42 13.21 -4.00
CA LYS A 85 22.80 13.44 -3.53
C LYS A 85 23.82 12.58 -4.28
N ARG A 86 23.43 11.36 -4.69
CA ARG A 86 24.25 10.44 -5.49
C ARG A 86 24.11 10.63 -7.00
N GLY A 87 23.36 11.65 -7.44
CA GLY A 87 23.13 11.94 -8.85
C GLY A 87 22.40 10.82 -9.61
N PHE A 88 21.58 10.01 -8.91
CA PHE A 88 20.85 8.86 -9.46
C PHE A 88 21.74 7.82 -10.19
N LYS A 89 23.00 7.71 -9.79
CA LYS A 89 23.94 6.73 -10.36
C LYS A 89 23.60 5.34 -9.82
N LEU A 90 22.79 4.60 -10.57
CA LEU A 90 22.24 3.28 -10.24
C LEU A 90 22.42 2.35 -11.43
N SER A 91 23.61 1.82 -11.62
CA SER A 91 23.95 0.93 -12.74
C SER A 91 24.10 -0.54 -12.33
N SER A 92 24.07 -0.83 -11.03
CA SER A 92 24.29 -2.15 -10.49
C SER A 92 23.52 -2.39 -9.19
N ILE A 93 23.36 -3.66 -8.82
CA ILE A 93 22.85 -4.06 -7.50
C ILE A 93 23.71 -3.47 -6.37
N GLY A 94 25.04 -3.36 -6.59
CA GLY A 94 25.96 -2.75 -5.64
C GLY A 94 25.66 -1.30 -5.35
N ASP A 95 25.30 -0.52 -6.37
CA ASP A 95 24.92 0.91 -6.20
C ASP A 95 23.64 1.02 -5.37
N ILE A 96 22.64 0.19 -5.65
CA ILE A 96 21.38 0.18 -4.92
C ILE A 96 21.59 -0.23 -3.47
N ARG A 97 22.42 -1.24 -3.23
CA ARG A 97 22.79 -1.68 -1.88
C ARG A 97 23.47 -0.54 -1.10
N ALA A 98 24.37 0.21 -1.74
CA ALA A 98 25.03 1.36 -1.13
C ALA A 98 24.05 2.50 -0.80
N VAL A 99 23.10 2.80 -1.70
CA VAL A 99 22.00 3.73 -1.44
C VAL A 99 21.18 3.30 -0.24
N MET A 100 20.74 2.03 -0.17
CA MET A 100 19.96 1.51 0.95
C MET A 100 20.74 1.54 2.26
N GLY A 101 22.06 1.27 2.23
CA GLY A 101 22.94 1.37 3.38
C GLY A 101 23.02 2.81 3.94
N GLU A 102 23.16 3.80 3.06
CA GLU A 102 23.16 5.23 3.44
C GLU A 102 21.76 5.65 3.94
N PHE A 103 20.70 5.29 3.23
CA PHE A 103 19.33 5.62 3.58
C PHE A 103 18.92 5.13 4.98
N LEU A 104 19.37 3.95 5.38
CA LEU A 104 19.08 3.41 6.71
C LEU A 104 19.78 4.17 7.86
N ASN A 105 20.73 5.09 7.58
CA ASN A 105 21.33 5.97 8.58
C ASN A 105 20.46 7.18 8.93
N TYR A 106 19.43 7.48 8.12
CA TYR A 106 18.60 8.67 8.35
C TYR A 106 17.61 8.45 9.49
N PRO A 107 17.28 9.53 10.25
CA PRO A 107 16.43 9.45 11.44
C PRO A 107 15.06 8.80 11.20
N VAL A 108 14.49 8.93 10.00
CA VAL A 108 13.21 8.28 9.64
C VAL A 108 13.24 6.75 9.83
N ASN A 109 14.42 6.16 9.78
CA ASN A 109 14.66 4.72 9.96
C ASN A 109 15.14 4.34 11.37
N ALA A 110 15.17 5.27 12.33
CA ALA A 110 15.76 5.02 13.65
C ALA A 110 15.04 3.89 14.43
N ARG A 111 13.70 3.80 14.29
CA ARG A 111 12.92 2.74 14.96
C ARG A 111 13.18 1.39 14.31
N PHE A 112 13.53 0.40 15.13
CA PHE A 112 13.87 -0.95 14.65
C PHE A 112 14.97 -0.98 13.58
N ASN A 113 15.93 -0.05 13.64
CA ASN A 113 16.97 0.11 12.61
C ASN A 113 17.79 -1.18 12.41
N SER A 114 18.21 -1.85 13.47
CA SER A 114 18.91 -3.14 13.38
C SER A 114 18.12 -4.20 12.62
N THR A 115 16.83 -4.33 12.89
CA THR A 115 15.94 -5.26 12.18
C THR A 115 15.80 -4.89 10.70
N LYS A 116 15.66 -3.60 10.40
CA LYS A 116 15.60 -3.09 9.01
C LYS A 116 16.88 -3.41 8.26
N ARG A 117 18.05 -3.18 8.86
CA ARG A 117 19.35 -3.56 8.29
C ARG A 117 19.46 -5.06 8.03
N GLY A 118 19.02 -5.88 8.98
CA GLY A 118 18.98 -7.34 8.82
C GLY A 118 18.09 -7.78 7.65
N ARG A 119 16.94 -7.14 7.45
CA ARG A 119 16.05 -7.42 6.30
C ARG A 119 16.69 -7.03 4.97
N VAL A 120 17.31 -5.86 4.89
CA VAL A 120 18.01 -5.40 3.69
C VAL A 120 19.22 -6.31 3.41
N ALA A 121 19.98 -6.70 4.42
CA ALA A 121 21.06 -7.65 4.26
C ALA A 121 20.60 -9.01 3.71
N LYS A 122 19.51 -9.57 4.24
CA LYS A 122 18.90 -10.81 3.72
C LYS A 122 18.49 -10.65 2.25
N PHE A 123 17.83 -9.53 1.91
CA PHE A 123 17.40 -9.25 0.53
C PHE A 123 18.56 -9.29 -0.46
N PHE A 124 19.69 -8.64 -0.13
CA PHE A 124 20.85 -8.56 -1.03
C PHE A 124 21.77 -9.79 -0.99
N ASN A 125 21.86 -10.50 0.14
CA ASN A 125 22.80 -11.61 0.30
C ASN A 125 22.21 -13.00 -0.02
N SER A 126 20.90 -13.10 -0.24
CA SER A 126 20.22 -14.38 -0.51
C SER A 126 20.17 -14.77 -1.98
N GLY A 127 20.68 -13.94 -2.89
CA GLY A 127 20.50 -14.08 -4.32
C GLY A 127 19.13 -13.60 -4.83
N PHE A 128 18.27 -13.03 -3.95
CA PHE A 128 16.95 -12.53 -4.39
C PHE A 128 17.08 -11.25 -5.22
N ALA A 129 18.00 -10.34 -4.87
CA ALA A 129 18.29 -9.17 -5.69
C ALA A 129 18.81 -9.57 -7.09
N ASP A 130 19.70 -10.56 -7.16
CA ASP A 130 20.20 -11.11 -8.42
C ASP A 130 19.08 -11.75 -9.24
N PHE A 131 18.19 -12.50 -8.59
CA PHE A 131 16.99 -13.06 -9.24
C PHE A 131 16.11 -11.97 -9.88
N LEU A 132 15.88 -10.85 -9.17
CA LEU A 132 15.12 -9.71 -9.72
C LEU A 132 15.85 -9.10 -10.91
N TRP A 133 17.15 -8.89 -10.80
CA TRP A 133 17.99 -8.22 -11.79
C TRP A 133 18.18 -9.02 -13.06
N ASP A 134 18.44 -10.32 -12.95
CA ASP A 134 18.81 -11.16 -14.09
C ASP A 134 17.62 -11.83 -14.78
N ARG A 135 16.51 -12.07 -14.03
CA ARG A 135 15.42 -12.91 -14.50
C ARG A 135 14.05 -12.24 -14.37
N ALA A 136 13.65 -11.88 -13.17
CA ALA A 136 12.28 -11.49 -12.87
C ALA A 136 11.85 -10.22 -13.60
N TYR A 137 12.77 -9.30 -13.92
CA TYR A 137 12.49 -8.10 -14.68
C TYR A 137 11.82 -8.35 -16.04
N LYS A 138 11.99 -9.54 -16.60
CA LYS A 138 11.41 -9.95 -17.89
C LYS A 138 9.93 -10.32 -17.81
N TYR A 139 9.44 -10.66 -16.60
CA TYR A 139 8.10 -11.20 -16.41
C TYR A 139 7.43 -10.77 -15.09
N TYR A 140 7.95 -9.77 -14.43
CA TYR A 140 7.48 -9.33 -13.10
C TYR A 140 5.99 -8.94 -13.08
N SER A 141 5.50 -8.40 -14.19
CA SER A 141 4.09 -8.03 -14.33
C SER A 141 3.18 -9.24 -14.60
N ASP A 142 3.69 -10.25 -15.29
CA ASP A 142 2.92 -11.42 -15.68
C ASP A 142 2.90 -12.50 -14.60
N ARG A 143 4.02 -12.65 -13.87
CA ARG A 143 4.23 -13.65 -12.82
C ARG A 143 4.60 -13.04 -11.47
N PRO A 144 3.85 -12.08 -10.95
CA PRO A 144 4.20 -11.39 -9.69
C PRO A 144 4.23 -12.35 -8.49
N THR A 145 3.53 -13.48 -8.56
CA THR A 145 3.49 -14.51 -7.51
C THR A 145 4.85 -15.14 -7.24
N GLU A 146 5.70 -15.30 -8.25
CA GLU A 146 7.05 -15.81 -8.05
C GLU A 146 7.89 -14.87 -7.18
N ILE A 147 7.75 -13.57 -7.45
CA ILE A 147 8.43 -12.53 -6.67
C ILE A 147 7.84 -12.46 -5.25
N TRP A 148 6.53 -12.53 -5.13
CA TRP A 148 5.83 -12.49 -3.84
C TRP A 148 6.29 -13.61 -2.90
N TYR A 149 6.17 -14.85 -3.33
CA TYR A 149 6.58 -15.99 -2.51
C TYR A 149 8.10 -16.07 -2.34
N GLY A 150 8.88 -15.69 -3.36
CA GLY A 150 10.33 -15.57 -3.29
C GLY A 150 10.79 -14.60 -2.22
N LEU A 151 10.19 -13.39 -2.17
CA LEU A 151 10.46 -12.38 -1.16
C LEU A 151 10.09 -12.86 0.25
N ALA A 152 8.90 -13.45 0.40
CA ALA A 152 8.45 -13.99 1.67
C ALA A 152 9.42 -15.06 2.21
N LYS A 153 9.83 -16.00 1.36
CA LYS A 153 10.81 -17.04 1.69
C LYS A 153 12.18 -16.44 2.08
N THR A 154 12.67 -15.49 1.30
CA THR A 154 13.96 -14.81 1.55
C THR A 154 14.00 -14.15 2.92
N LEU A 155 12.90 -13.52 3.32
CA LEU A 155 12.83 -12.82 4.60
C LEU A 155 12.42 -13.72 5.78
N GLY A 156 12.02 -14.98 5.51
CA GLY A 156 11.48 -15.88 6.52
C GLY A 156 10.14 -15.40 7.06
N ASN A 157 9.31 -14.84 6.19
CA ASN A 157 8.01 -14.26 6.52
C ASN A 157 6.86 -15.00 5.84
N ARG A 158 5.65 -14.88 6.38
CA ARG A 158 4.44 -15.33 5.69
C ARG A 158 4.14 -14.41 4.51
N PRO A 159 3.62 -14.93 3.38
CA PRO A 159 3.26 -14.11 2.22
C PRO A 159 2.24 -13.02 2.52
N ASP A 160 1.32 -13.26 3.44
CA ASP A 160 0.27 -12.33 3.88
C ASP A 160 0.73 -11.30 4.93
N GLN A 161 2.02 -11.27 5.28
CA GLN A 161 2.54 -10.29 6.23
C GLN A 161 2.57 -8.89 5.62
N LYS A 162 2.14 -7.87 6.38
CA LYS A 162 1.96 -6.49 5.92
C LYS A 162 3.11 -6.00 5.02
N THR A 163 4.35 -6.14 5.47
CA THR A 163 5.52 -5.62 4.73
C THR A 163 5.83 -6.39 3.44
N ILE A 164 5.44 -7.67 3.35
CA ILE A 164 5.53 -8.46 2.12
C ILE A 164 4.46 -8.00 1.14
N VAL A 165 3.22 -7.88 1.60
CA VAL A 165 2.10 -7.41 0.78
C VAL A 165 2.32 -5.98 0.30
N PHE A 166 2.85 -5.10 1.15
CA PHE A 166 3.19 -3.74 0.77
C PHE A 166 4.29 -3.71 -0.32
N ALA A 167 5.28 -4.58 -0.24
CA ALA A 167 6.26 -4.73 -1.32
C ALA A 167 5.59 -5.17 -2.64
N MET A 168 4.53 -5.97 -2.58
CA MET A 168 3.75 -6.33 -3.78
C MET A 168 2.92 -5.15 -4.30
N LYS A 169 2.39 -4.27 -3.44
CA LYS A 169 1.80 -3.00 -3.87
C LYS A 169 2.82 -2.15 -4.64
N VAL A 170 4.05 -2.04 -4.12
CA VAL A 170 5.12 -1.31 -4.80
C VAL A 170 5.48 -1.94 -6.16
N LEU A 171 5.53 -3.27 -6.25
CA LEU A 171 5.73 -3.97 -7.53
C LEU A 171 4.60 -3.67 -8.53
N ASP A 172 3.36 -3.61 -8.05
CA ASP A 172 2.19 -3.29 -8.86
C ASP A 172 2.23 -1.83 -9.37
N LEU A 173 2.69 -0.89 -8.54
CA LEU A 173 2.94 0.49 -8.94
C LEU A 173 4.09 0.62 -9.96
N ILE A 174 5.14 -0.20 -9.83
CA ILE A 174 6.20 -0.28 -10.84
C ILE A 174 5.63 -0.78 -12.17
N SER A 175 4.73 -1.77 -12.15
CA SER A 175 4.08 -2.25 -13.36
C SER A 175 3.23 -1.16 -14.01
N LEU A 176 2.44 -0.42 -13.22
CA LEU A 176 1.69 0.73 -13.71
C LEU A 176 2.59 1.79 -14.35
N LEU A 177 3.72 2.11 -13.70
CA LEU A 177 4.66 3.11 -14.16
C LEU A 177 5.34 2.73 -15.49
N VAL A 178 5.77 1.48 -15.61
CA VAL A 178 6.58 1.01 -16.75
C VAL A 178 5.71 0.55 -17.92
N ASN A 179 4.62 -0.16 -17.62
CA ASN A 179 3.78 -0.84 -18.63
C ASN A 179 2.44 -0.12 -18.87
N GLY A 180 2.10 0.91 -18.08
CA GLY A 180 0.77 1.53 -18.11
C GLY A 180 -0.36 0.61 -17.62
N SER A 181 -0.01 -0.52 -17.00
CA SER A 181 -0.96 -1.52 -16.50
C SER A 181 -0.45 -2.18 -15.22
N TYR A 182 -1.40 -2.63 -14.39
CA TYR A 182 -1.08 -3.34 -13.16
C TYR A 182 -0.56 -4.76 -13.41
N ALA A 183 0.21 -5.29 -12.46
CA ALA A 183 0.72 -6.64 -12.51
C ALA A 183 -0.42 -7.68 -12.32
N ASN A 184 -0.24 -8.85 -12.91
CA ASN A 184 -1.25 -9.92 -12.90
C ASN A 184 -1.24 -10.72 -11.59
N PHE A 185 -1.53 -10.04 -10.47
CA PHE A 185 -1.65 -10.71 -9.17
C PHE A 185 -2.85 -11.66 -9.14
N PRO A 186 -2.84 -12.74 -8.34
CA PRO A 186 -4.00 -13.61 -8.13
C PRO A 186 -5.12 -12.86 -7.37
N ARG A 187 -6.35 -13.39 -7.42
CA ARG A 187 -7.52 -12.72 -6.80
C ARG A 187 -7.43 -12.61 -5.28
N ASP A 188 -6.72 -13.53 -4.66
CA ASP A 188 -6.53 -13.64 -3.22
C ASP A 188 -5.35 -12.84 -2.68
N VAL A 189 -4.70 -11.99 -3.50
CA VAL A 189 -3.70 -11.06 -2.97
C VAL A 189 -4.35 -10.18 -1.91
N PRO A 190 -3.84 -10.17 -0.66
CA PRO A 190 -4.50 -9.41 0.39
C PRO A 190 -4.19 -7.91 0.31
N ILE A 191 -4.93 -7.12 1.08
CA ILE A 191 -4.60 -5.72 1.34
C ILE A 191 -3.42 -5.66 2.36
N PRO A 192 -2.48 -4.70 2.26
CA PRO A 192 -1.46 -4.47 3.28
C PRO A 192 -2.09 -4.01 4.60
N LEU A 193 -2.51 -4.94 5.44
CA LEU A 193 -3.28 -4.64 6.63
C LEU A 193 -2.45 -3.94 7.71
N ASP A 194 -2.77 -2.69 7.99
CA ASP A 194 -2.23 -1.90 9.09
C ASP A 194 -3.35 -1.28 9.95
N VAL A 195 -2.94 -0.44 10.90
CA VAL A 195 -3.90 0.24 11.80
C VAL A 195 -4.84 1.19 11.06
N HIS A 196 -4.40 1.81 9.98
CA HIS A 196 -5.21 2.73 9.17
C HIS A 196 -6.27 1.95 8.39
N VAL A 197 -5.87 0.88 7.71
CA VAL A 197 -6.75 -0.01 6.95
C VAL A 197 -7.76 -0.70 7.86
N ALA A 198 -7.33 -1.21 9.03
CA ALA A 198 -8.22 -1.83 10.01
C ALA A 198 -9.23 -0.82 10.60
N ARG A 199 -8.77 0.38 10.91
CA ARG A 199 -9.62 1.45 11.44
C ARG A 199 -10.69 1.87 10.43
N MET A 200 -10.32 2.02 9.17
CA MET A 200 -11.27 2.35 8.11
C MET A 200 -12.29 1.22 7.87
N ALA A 201 -11.91 -0.05 8.04
CA ALA A 201 -12.87 -1.17 7.99
C ALA A 201 -13.94 -1.07 9.07
N LEU A 202 -13.58 -0.62 10.27
CA LEU A 202 -14.53 -0.40 11.37
C LEU A 202 -15.36 0.87 11.17
N TYR A 203 -14.74 1.97 10.76
CA TYR A 203 -15.44 3.24 10.54
C TYR A 203 -16.39 3.20 9.34
N SER A 204 -16.06 2.51 8.27
CA SER A 204 -16.98 2.24 7.17
C SER A 204 -18.06 1.23 7.53
N GLY A 205 -17.86 0.47 8.62
CA GLY A 205 -18.76 -0.57 9.11
C GLY A 205 -18.71 -1.87 8.33
N ILE A 206 -17.78 -2.05 7.37
CA ILE A 206 -17.61 -3.33 6.65
C ILE A 206 -17.17 -4.45 7.59
N VAL A 207 -16.52 -4.10 8.70
CA VAL A 207 -16.30 -4.99 9.84
C VAL A 207 -17.16 -4.49 11.00
N LYS A 208 -18.03 -5.37 11.53
CA LYS A 208 -18.74 -5.17 12.79
C LYS A 208 -17.75 -5.42 13.92
N GLY A 209 -17.71 -4.54 14.92
CA GLY A 209 -16.85 -4.66 16.09
C GLY A 209 -16.80 -3.37 16.86
N ASP A 210 -16.26 -3.44 18.07
CA ASP A 210 -15.98 -2.27 18.88
C ASP A 210 -14.68 -1.62 18.40
N GLY A 211 -14.78 -0.41 17.88
CA GLY A 211 -13.66 0.38 17.36
C GLY A 211 -12.85 1.10 18.44
N SER A 212 -13.26 1.03 19.71
CA SER A 212 -12.66 1.80 20.83
C SER A 212 -11.21 1.38 21.14
N GLU A 213 -10.79 0.16 20.78
CA GLU A 213 -9.47 -0.39 21.09
C GLU A 213 -8.79 -1.06 19.87
N ILE A 214 -8.55 -0.33 18.80
CA ILE A 214 -7.75 -0.87 17.70
C ILE A 214 -6.27 -0.79 18.07
N SER A 215 -5.74 -1.90 18.54
CA SER A 215 -4.31 -2.11 18.72
C SER A 215 -3.78 -3.11 17.69
N GLU A 216 -2.47 -3.08 17.44
CA GLU A 216 -1.80 -4.04 16.56
C GLU A 216 -2.10 -5.50 16.96
N ARG A 217 -2.17 -5.78 18.26
CA ARG A 217 -2.54 -7.10 18.80
C ARG A 217 -3.96 -7.52 18.44
N VAL A 218 -4.92 -6.59 18.50
CA VAL A 218 -6.33 -6.85 18.12
C VAL A 218 -6.42 -7.13 16.63
N ILE A 219 -5.73 -6.35 15.81
CA ILE A 219 -5.67 -6.53 14.35
C ILE A 219 -5.11 -7.92 14.02
N GLN A 220 -3.97 -8.30 14.59
CA GLN A 220 -3.35 -9.59 14.29
C GLN A 220 -4.22 -10.78 14.70
N ARG A 221 -4.94 -10.70 15.82
CA ARG A 221 -5.86 -11.77 16.25
C ARG A 221 -7.10 -11.93 15.36
N ASN A 222 -7.51 -10.89 14.67
CA ASN A 222 -8.71 -10.86 13.83
C ASN A 222 -8.38 -10.61 12.35
N LYS A 223 -7.14 -10.81 11.96
CA LYS A 223 -6.58 -10.47 10.66
C LYS A 223 -7.44 -10.96 9.50
N GLU A 224 -7.83 -12.21 9.52
CA GLU A 224 -8.61 -12.85 8.46
C GLU A 224 -9.95 -12.14 8.18
N ILE A 225 -10.60 -11.60 9.21
CA ILE A 225 -11.87 -10.88 9.07
C ILE A 225 -11.66 -9.56 8.32
N PHE A 226 -10.61 -8.81 8.66
CA PHE A 226 -10.26 -7.56 7.99
C PHE A 226 -9.84 -7.78 6.54
N LEU A 227 -8.98 -8.79 6.29
CA LEU A 227 -8.54 -9.14 4.95
C LEU A 227 -9.71 -9.56 4.07
N ARG A 228 -10.60 -10.42 4.58
CA ARG A 228 -11.80 -10.85 3.89
C ARG A 228 -12.73 -9.67 3.56
N ALA A 229 -13.00 -8.78 4.52
CA ALA A 229 -13.89 -7.65 4.28
C ALA A 229 -13.39 -6.74 3.14
N TRP A 230 -12.11 -6.43 3.09
CA TRP A 230 -11.53 -5.63 2.00
C TRP A 230 -11.40 -6.41 0.70
N GLY A 231 -11.15 -7.71 0.75
CA GLY A 231 -11.19 -8.60 -0.42
C GLY A 231 -12.58 -8.61 -1.07
N ASP A 232 -13.64 -8.77 -0.25
CA ASP A 232 -15.04 -8.73 -0.71
C ASP A 232 -15.39 -7.35 -1.33
N VAL A 233 -14.84 -6.26 -0.80
CA VAL A 233 -15.00 -4.91 -1.38
C VAL A 233 -14.31 -4.85 -2.76
N ALA A 234 -13.06 -5.29 -2.87
CA ALA A 234 -12.30 -5.25 -4.11
C ALA A 234 -12.95 -6.10 -5.22
N GLU A 235 -13.47 -7.28 -4.87
CA GLU A 235 -14.17 -8.15 -5.81
C GLU A 235 -15.43 -7.47 -6.35
N ARG A 236 -16.27 -6.91 -5.48
CA ARG A 236 -17.49 -6.21 -5.90
C ARG A 236 -17.22 -4.95 -6.72
N VAL A 237 -16.19 -4.18 -6.37
CA VAL A 237 -15.76 -3.03 -7.18
C VAL A 237 -15.34 -3.49 -8.56
N SER A 238 -14.59 -4.59 -8.65
CA SER A 238 -14.17 -5.19 -9.93
C SER A 238 -15.35 -5.62 -10.79
N GLU A 239 -16.36 -6.28 -10.19
CA GLU A 239 -17.60 -6.68 -10.87
C GLU A 239 -18.34 -5.46 -11.46
N MET A 240 -18.49 -4.38 -10.66
CA MET A 240 -19.19 -3.17 -11.09
C MET A 240 -18.46 -2.40 -12.20
N LEU A 241 -17.12 -2.43 -12.18
CA LEU A 241 -16.31 -1.75 -13.20
C LEU A 241 -16.06 -2.60 -14.45
N GLY A 242 -16.42 -3.90 -14.44
CA GLY A 242 -16.05 -4.84 -15.49
C GLY A 242 -14.54 -4.97 -15.68
N ARG A 243 -13.77 -4.50 -14.71
CA ARG A 243 -12.31 -4.44 -14.73
C ARG A 243 -11.74 -4.68 -13.34
N ARG A 244 -10.67 -5.42 -13.27
CA ARG A 244 -10.13 -5.87 -11.99
C ARG A 244 -9.49 -4.75 -11.17
N ILE A 245 -9.99 -4.58 -9.95
CA ILE A 245 -9.39 -3.79 -8.88
C ILE A 245 -8.89 -4.77 -7.81
N SER A 246 -7.57 -4.86 -7.61
CA SER A 246 -7.00 -5.70 -6.55
C SER A 246 -7.13 -5.01 -5.18
N PRO A 247 -7.09 -5.76 -4.07
CA PRO A 247 -6.98 -5.17 -2.73
C PRO A 247 -5.80 -4.22 -2.55
N LEU A 248 -4.73 -4.37 -3.35
CA LEU A 248 -3.60 -3.43 -3.36
C LEU A 248 -4.00 -2.02 -3.82
N ARG A 249 -4.99 -1.91 -4.74
CA ARG A 249 -5.54 -0.62 -5.20
C ARG A 249 -6.48 -0.01 -4.17
N ILE A 250 -7.25 -0.86 -3.49
CA ILE A 250 -8.09 -0.42 -2.37
C ILE A 250 -7.20 0.18 -1.25
N ASP A 251 -6.01 -0.37 -1.01
CA ASP A 251 -5.07 0.16 -0.02
C ASP A 251 -4.68 1.61 -0.30
N SER A 252 -4.28 1.94 -1.51
CA SER A 252 -3.88 3.30 -1.89
C SER A 252 -4.99 4.31 -1.54
N LEU A 253 -6.23 4.00 -1.89
CA LEU A 253 -7.37 4.84 -1.56
C LEU A 253 -7.60 4.92 -0.05
N VAL A 254 -7.70 3.78 0.60
CA VAL A 254 -8.07 3.70 2.03
C VAL A 254 -7.01 4.35 2.91
N TRP A 255 -5.73 4.14 2.60
CA TRP A 255 -4.63 4.73 3.36
C TRP A 255 -4.62 6.25 3.24
N GLN A 256 -4.74 6.80 2.02
CA GLN A 256 -4.79 8.25 1.79
C GLN A 256 -5.99 8.89 2.51
N LEU A 257 -7.19 8.31 2.35
CA LEU A 257 -8.39 8.85 2.98
C LEU A 257 -8.39 8.69 4.50
N SER A 258 -7.74 7.65 5.04
CA SER A 258 -7.53 7.52 6.48
C SER A 258 -6.62 8.63 7.03
N LYS A 259 -5.61 9.07 6.26
CA LYS A 259 -4.77 10.22 6.63
C LYS A 259 -5.59 11.52 6.69
N GLU A 260 -6.49 11.73 5.73
CA GLU A 260 -7.37 12.89 5.74
C GLU A 260 -8.34 12.86 6.93
N ALA A 261 -8.91 11.70 7.22
CA ALA A 261 -9.75 11.52 8.41
C ALA A 261 -8.96 11.72 9.73
N GLN A 262 -7.70 11.34 9.77
CA GLN A 262 -6.82 11.55 10.92
C GLN A 262 -6.58 13.04 11.21
N LYS A 263 -6.41 13.89 10.17
CA LYS A 263 -6.31 15.35 10.31
C LYS A 263 -7.54 15.95 11.02
N ALA A 264 -8.70 15.32 10.82
CA ALA A 264 -9.96 15.66 11.49
C ALA A 264 -10.15 14.95 12.84
N SER A 265 -9.10 14.29 13.39
CA SER A 265 -9.19 13.48 14.61
C SER A 265 -10.32 12.43 14.55
N TYR A 266 -10.61 11.93 13.35
CA TYR A 266 -11.71 11.00 13.05
C TYR A 266 -13.10 11.49 13.48
N ARG A 267 -13.32 12.81 13.59
CA ARG A 267 -14.65 13.41 13.80
C ARG A 267 -15.42 13.43 12.48
N ARG A 268 -16.55 12.74 12.41
CA ARG A 268 -17.27 12.43 11.17
C ARG A 268 -17.49 13.64 10.26
N ASN A 269 -18.11 14.69 10.78
CA ASN A 269 -18.43 15.89 9.98
C ASN A 269 -17.18 16.59 9.42
N HIS A 270 -16.10 16.59 10.19
CA HIS A 270 -14.81 17.14 9.74
C HIS A 270 -14.12 16.21 8.77
N ALA A 271 -14.09 14.89 9.06
CA ALA A 271 -13.50 13.88 8.19
C ALA A 271 -14.15 13.89 6.81
N ILE A 272 -15.48 13.98 6.71
CA ILE A 272 -16.19 14.11 5.44
C ILE A 272 -15.65 15.30 4.63
N ARG A 273 -15.51 16.47 5.23
CA ARG A 273 -15.02 17.67 4.53
C ARG A 273 -13.58 17.51 4.02
N TYR A 274 -12.69 16.96 4.86
CA TYR A 274 -11.29 16.73 4.46
C TYR A 274 -11.20 15.70 3.35
N ILE A 275 -11.94 14.59 3.43
CA ILE A 275 -11.96 13.55 2.41
C ILE A 275 -12.52 14.09 1.09
N ILE A 276 -13.64 14.83 1.10
CA ILE A 276 -14.21 15.43 -0.11
C ILE A 276 -13.20 16.37 -0.76
N ARG A 277 -12.62 17.28 0.03
CA ARG A 277 -11.63 18.22 -0.46
C ARG A 277 -10.44 17.49 -1.11
N TYR A 278 -9.91 16.46 -0.46
CA TYR A 278 -8.82 15.67 -1.00
C TYR A 278 -9.19 14.99 -2.33
N LEU A 279 -10.34 14.34 -2.36
CA LEU A 279 -10.79 13.63 -3.57
C LEU A 279 -11.06 14.59 -4.74
N VAL A 280 -11.63 15.78 -4.47
CA VAL A 280 -11.95 16.76 -5.53
C VAL A 280 -10.68 17.52 -5.95
N ASP A 281 -9.99 18.16 -5.00
CA ASP A 281 -8.95 19.13 -5.30
C ASP A 281 -7.60 18.46 -5.66
N VAL A 282 -7.34 17.26 -5.12
CA VAL A 282 -6.06 16.56 -5.30
C VAL A 282 -6.19 15.38 -6.26
N ALA A 283 -7.20 14.52 -6.08
CA ALA A 283 -7.39 13.33 -6.91
C ALA A 283 -8.28 13.59 -8.15
N ASN A 284 -8.83 14.79 -8.31
CA ASN A 284 -9.72 15.18 -9.42
C ASN A 284 -10.89 14.20 -9.62
N ILE A 285 -11.58 13.88 -8.52
CA ILE A 285 -12.78 13.03 -8.50
C ILE A 285 -14.02 13.93 -8.47
N ASP A 286 -15.09 13.52 -9.18
CA ASP A 286 -16.38 14.23 -9.18
C ASP A 286 -16.89 14.48 -7.74
N GLY A 287 -17.45 15.66 -7.49
CA GLY A 287 -17.86 16.08 -6.17
C GLY A 287 -18.98 15.22 -5.54
N ASN A 288 -19.92 14.69 -6.35
CA ASN A 288 -20.98 13.81 -5.86
C ASN A 288 -20.42 12.43 -5.50
N VAL A 289 -19.50 11.93 -6.32
CA VAL A 289 -18.76 10.69 -6.03
C VAL A 289 -17.94 10.85 -4.76
N ALA A 290 -17.16 11.93 -4.65
CA ALA A 290 -16.36 12.25 -3.48
C ALA A 290 -17.19 12.31 -2.20
N LYS A 291 -18.36 12.96 -2.25
CA LYS A 291 -19.31 13.04 -1.15
C LYS A 291 -19.82 11.66 -0.74
N ASN A 292 -20.23 10.83 -1.70
CA ASN A 292 -20.70 9.47 -1.43
C ASN A 292 -19.61 8.61 -0.79
N VAL A 293 -18.40 8.62 -1.34
CA VAL A 293 -17.23 7.90 -0.79
C VAL A 293 -16.96 8.34 0.65
N ALA A 294 -16.92 9.66 0.90
CA ALA A 294 -16.66 10.19 2.22
C ALA A 294 -17.73 9.76 3.24
N GLN A 295 -19.01 9.80 2.87
CA GLN A 295 -20.11 9.39 3.73
C GLN A 295 -20.06 7.91 4.08
N GLU A 296 -19.78 7.05 3.11
CA GLU A 296 -19.74 5.61 3.30
C GLU A 296 -18.53 5.16 4.12
N LEU A 297 -17.35 5.75 3.89
CA LEU A 297 -16.14 5.41 4.65
C LEU A 297 -16.15 5.95 6.08
N THR A 298 -16.93 6.99 6.37
CA THR A 298 -17.02 7.59 7.71
C THR A 298 -18.30 7.19 8.48
N TYR A 299 -19.03 6.20 7.98
CA TYR A 299 -20.38 5.85 8.45
C TYR A 299 -20.51 5.67 9.96
N LYS A 300 -19.54 5.06 10.62
CA LYS A 300 -19.48 4.82 12.08
C LYS A 300 -18.51 5.73 12.82
N MET A 301 -17.95 6.75 12.18
CA MET A 301 -17.12 7.70 12.90
C MET A 301 -17.94 8.50 13.91
N PRO A 302 -17.37 8.86 15.08
CA PRO A 302 -18.04 9.72 16.05
C PRO A 302 -18.29 11.12 15.44
N TYR A 303 -19.38 11.75 15.87
CA TYR A 303 -19.74 13.13 15.48
C TYR A 303 -18.83 14.17 16.13
#